data_bb40e008add2cade5d248cf87eae7e78
#
_entry.id   bb40e008add2cade5d248cf87eae7e78
#
_cell.length_a   1.000
_cell.length_b   1.000
_cell.length_c   1.000
_cell.angle_alpha   90.00
_cell.angle_beta   90.00
_cell.angle_gamma   90.00
#
_symmetry.space_group_name_H-M   'P 1'
#
loop_
_entity.id
_entity.type
_entity.pdbx_description
1 polymer ?
#
loop_
_entity_poly.entity_id
_entity_poly.type
_entity_poly.pdbx_seq_one_letter_code
_entity_poly.pdbx_strand_id
1 'polypeptide(L)'
;MKKKLIIIAVLVIAFVTSYIFCGTEQNDAGIDSIKIEEYTAALSNKIDLDSIAGTYCGVLPPNVKTTLTLNADGTYLLIQVFKEKQNEQEKLRGTFQMLDGNILMLVHPLSGDNIFYKVKDDNCIILIDSFGNEPEKKVRKNFILKKKG
;
A
#
# COMPACT_ATOMS: atom_id res chain seq x y z
N MET A 1 -35.80 -36.26 -19.41
CA MET A 1 -34.38 -35.94 -19.28
C MET A 1 -33.76 -35.27 -20.50
N LYS A 2 -34.11 -35.64 -21.71
CA LYS A 2 -33.53 -35.02 -22.93
C LYS A 2 -33.84 -33.52 -23.12
N LYS A 3 -35.01 -33.03 -22.68
CA LYS A 3 -35.39 -31.62 -22.78
C LYS A 3 -34.60 -30.70 -21.87
N LYS A 4 -34.16 -31.17 -20.69
CA LYS A 4 -33.33 -30.37 -19.75
C LYS A 4 -31.89 -30.23 -20.24
N LEU A 5 -31.36 -31.23 -20.93
CA LEU A 5 -30.00 -31.17 -21.51
C LEU A 5 -29.91 -30.16 -22.66
N ILE A 6 -30.97 -30.07 -23.47
CA ILE A 6 -31.03 -29.13 -24.60
C ILE A 6 -31.05 -27.67 -24.10
N ILE A 7 -31.80 -27.40 -23.00
CA ILE A 7 -31.88 -26.06 -22.42
C ILE A 7 -30.53 -25.62 -21.86
N ILE A 8 -29.79 -26.53 -21.22
CA ILE A 8 -28.43 -26.22 -20.68
C ILE A 8 -27.45 -25.96 -21.82
N ALA A 9 -27.53 -26.74 -22.92
CA ALA A 9 -26.67 -26.52 -24.08
C ALA A 9 -26.95 -25.18 -24.76
N VAL A 10 -28.20 -24.76 -24.87
CA VAL A 10 -28.56 -23.44 -25.44
C VAL A 10 -28.09 -22.28 -24.55
N LEU A 11 -28.19 -22.42 -23.23
CA LEU A 11 -27.67 -21.41 -22.29
C LEU A 11 -26.17 -21.30 -22.34
N VAL A 12 -25.43 -22.39 -22.48
CA VAL A 12 -23.96 -22.35 -22.62
C VAL A 12 -23.54 -21.70 -23.92
N ILE A 13 -24.24 -21.98 -25.04
CA ILE A 13 -23.95 -21.35 -26.32
C ILE A 13 -24.24 -19.82 -26.29
N ALA A 14 -25.33 -19.40 -25.65
CA ALA A 14 -25.67 -18.00 -25.46
C ALA A 14 -24.61 -17.26 -24.61
N PHE A 15 -24.08 -17.93 -23.59
CA PHE A 15 -23.02 -17.36 -22.75
C PHE A 15 -21.69 -17.21 -23.52
N VAL A 16 -21.31 -18.20 -24.32
CA VAL A 16 -20.08 -18.19 -25.11
C VAL A 16 -20.17 -17.13 -26.23
N THR A 17 -21.30 -16.99 -26.89
CA THR A 17 -21.49 -15.94 -27.92
C THR A 17 -21.49 -14.54 -27.32
N SER A 18 -22.04 -14.37 -26.12
CA SER A 18 -21.95 -13.08 -25.40
C SER A 18 -20.51 -12.73 -25.02
N TYR A 19 -19.71 -13.71 -24.64
CA TYR A 19 -18.29 -13.50 -24.29
C TYR A 19 -17.43 -13.17 -25.51
N ILE A 20 -17.71 -13.78 -26.65
CA ILE A 20 -16.98 -13.52 -27.90
C ILE A 20 -17.37 -12.14 -28.48
N PHE A 21 -18.63 -11.70 -28.31
CA PHE A 21 -19.07 -10.40 -28.81
C PHE A 21 -18.54 -9.22 -27.98
N CYS A 22 -18.26 -9.42 -26.68
CA CYS A 22 -17.60 -8.43 -25.82
C CYS A 22 -16.08 -8.32 -26.07
N GLY A 23 -15.49 -9.28 -26.79
CA GLY A 23 -14.04 -9.34 -27.04
C GLY A 23 -13.59 -8.81 -28.40
N THR A 24 -14.50 -8.32 -29.24
CA THR A 24 -14.16 -7.82 -30.59
C THR A 24 -14.61 -6.38 -30.86
N GLU A 25 -14.61 -5.51 -29.88
CA GLU A 25 -14.40 -4.11 -30.13
C GLU A 25 -12.88 -3.85 -30.14
N GLN A 26 -12.25 -4.25 -31.23
CA GLN A 26 -11.05 -3.56 -31.67
C GLN A 26 -11.47 -2.15 -32.03
N ASN A 27 -11.51 -1.27 -31.06
CA ASN A 27 -11.30 0.12 -31.32
C ASN A 27 -9.82 0.30 -31.64
N ASP A 28 -9.54 0.19 -32.91
CA ASP A 28 -8.39 0.79 -33.57
C ASP A 28 -8.60 2.31 -33.52
N ALA A 29 -8.52 2.85 -32.35
CA ALA A 29 -8.44 4.28 -32.09
C ALA A 29 -7.17 4.48 -31.29
N GLY A 30 -6.26 5.20 -31.88
CA GLY A 30 -4.99 5.61 -31.40
C GLY A 30 -4.79 5.42 -29.90
N ILE A 31 -3.76 4.72 -29.55
CA ILE A 31 -3.22 4.68 -28.21
C ILE A 31 -3.20 6.14 -27.77
N ASP A 32 -4.17 6.50 -26.95
CA ASP A 32 -4.32 7.85 -26.46
C ASP A 32 -3.01 8.25 -25.81
N SER A 33 -2.27 9.10 -26.48
CA SER A 33 -1.09 9.78 -25.95
C SER A 33 -1.40 10.40 -24.58
N ILE A 34 -2.65 10.69 -24.31
CA ILE A 34 -3.18 11.17 -23.03
C ILE A 34 -2.99 10.15 -21.90
N LYS A 35 -3.19 8.84 -22.15
CA LYS A 35 -2.96 7.80 -21.12
C LYS A 35 -1.49 7.59 -20.81
N ILE A 36 -0.62 7.81 -21.77
CA ILE A 36 0.84 7.70 -21.56
C ILE A 36 1.33 8.91 -20.76
N GLU A 37 0.81 10.11 -21.02
CA GLU A 37 1.16 11.30 -20.25
C GLU A 37 0.62 11.23 -18.81
N GLU A 38 -0.59 10.72 -18.60
CA GLU A 38 -1.15 10.50 -17.27
C GLU A 38 -0.39 9.40 -16.51
N TYR A 39 0.05 8.35 -17.20
CA TYR A 39 0.89 7.30 -16.62
C TYR A 39 2.31 7.78 -16.33
N THR A 40 2.89 8.63 -17.17
CA THR A 40 4.20 9.25 -16.93
C THR A 40 4.13 10.35 -15.89
N ALA A 41 3.04 11.10 -15.80
CA ALA A 41 2.82 12.05 -14.70
C ALA A 41 2.59 11.35 -13.36
N ALA A 42 1.90 10.22 -13.32
CA ALA A 42 1.77 9.36 -12.15
C ALA A 42 3.11 8.73 -11.74
N LEU A 43 4.00 8.45 -12.70
CA LEU A 43 5.37 7.99 -12.45
C LEU A 43 6.31 9.11 -12.01
N SER A 44 6.08 10.36 -12.44
CA SER A 44 6.89 11.51 -12.01
C SER A 44 6.56 12.02 -10.61
N ASN A 45 5.38 11.68 -10.09
CA ASN A 45 5.01 11.87 -8.68
C ASN A 45 5.45 10.70 -7.78
N LYS A 46 6.17 9.73 -8.33
CA LYS A 46 6.79 8.69 -7.55
C LYS A 46 7.90 9.33 -6.75
N ILE A 47 7.65 9.59 -5.46
CA ILE A 47 8.76 9.81 -4.52
C ILE A 47 9.73 8.68 -4.79
N ASP A 48 10.95 9.04 -5.10
CA ASP A 48 12.00 8.06 -5.32
C ASP A 48 12.07 7.18 -4.07
N LEU A 49 11.74 5.90 -4.22
CA LEU A 49 11.76 4.96 -3.10
C LEU A 49 13.14 4.92 -2.43
N ASP A 50 14.18 5.24 -3.19
CA ASP A 50 15.55 5.36 -2.67
C ASP A 50 15.68 6.50 -1.66
N SER A 51 14.96 7.61 -1.83
CA SER A 51 15.03 8.76 -0.92
C SER A 51 14.48 8.43 0.47
N ILE A 52 13.41 7.62 0.52
CA ILE A 52 12.78 7.21 1.78
C ILE A 52 13.33 5.89 2.32
N ALA A 53 14.10 5.13 1.54
CA ALA A 53 14.72 3.90 2.00
C ALA A 53 15.64 4.15 3.19
N GLY A 54 15.62 3.25 4.15
CA GLY A 54 16.43 3.34 5.37
C GLY A 54 15.71 2.82 6.60
N THR A 55 16.36 2.94 7.74
CA THR A 55 15.84 2.46 9.01
C THR A 55 15.41 3.64 9.89
N TYR A 56 14.15 3.63 10.30
CA TYR A 56 13.53 4.64 11.15
C TYR A 56 13.28 4.06 12.54
N CYS A 57 13.62 4.82 13.58
CA CYS A 57 13.50 4.37 14.97
C CYS A 57 12.78 5.40 15.84
N GLY A 58 12.04 4.92 16.83
CA GLY A 58 11.39 5.74 17.81
C GLY A 58 10.64 4.91 18.86
N VAL A 59 10.01 5.61 19.78
CA VAL A 59 9.11 5.00 20.77
C VAL A 59 7.71 5.55 20.52
N LEU A 60 6.81 4.69 20.07
CA LEU A 60 5.41 5.04 19.80
C LEU A 60 4.54 4.72 21.03
N PRO A 61 3.42 5.45 21.24
CA PRO A 61 2.46 5.10 22.28
C PRO A 61 1.86 3.71 22.07
N PRO A 62 1.56 2.97 23.16
CA PRO A 62 1.88 3.18 24.55
C PRO A 62 3.25 2.58 24.96
N ASN A 63 4.35 3.27 24.69
CA ASN A 63 5.72 2.84 25.05
C ASN A 63 6.28 1.65 24.23
N VAL A 64 5.95 1.61 22.94
CA VAL A 64 6.41 0.58 21.99
C VAL A 64 7.67 1.06 21.27
N LYS A 65 8.81 0.42 21.55
CA LYS A 65 10.04 0.70 20.77
C LYS A 65 9.86 0.15 19.36
N THR A 66 9.83 1.03 18.39
CA THR A 66 9.54 0.71 16.99
C THR A 66 10.76 0.95 16.13
N THR A 67 11.09 -0.03 15.31
CA THR A 67 12.11 0.05 14.26
C THR A 67 11.47 -0.35 12.94
N LEU A 68 11.42 0.57 11.98
CA LEU A 68 10.90 0.35 10.64
C LEU A 68 12.03 0.49 9.63
N THR A 69 12.30 -0.58 8.89
CA THR A 69 13.24 -0.55 7.76
C THR A 69 12.44 -0.58 6.46
N LEU A 70 12.66 0.42 5.61
CA LEU A 70 12.11 0.53 4.26
C LEU A 70 13.22 0.21 3.26
N ASN A 71 12.96 -0.72 2.37
CA ASN A 71 13.90 -1.10 1.32
C ASN A 71 13.52 -0.42 0.00
N ALA A 72 14.50 -0.13 -0.83
CA ALA A 72 14.29 0.50 -2.15
C ALA A 72 13.45 -0.37 -3.12
N ASP A 73 13.34 -1.67 -2.84
CA ASP A 73 12.49 -2.61 -3.61
C ASP A 73 11.00 -2.57 -3.25
N GLY A 74 10.59 -1.68 -2.33
CA GLY A 74 9.20 -1.55 -1.87
C GLY A 74 8.79 -2.52 -0.78
N THR A 75 9.76 -3.22 -0.16
CA THR A 75 9.51 -4.09 0.99
C THR A 75 9.85 -3.39 2.31
N TYR A 76 9.25 -3.85 3.40
CA TYR A 76 9.56 -3.35 4.74
C TYR A 76 9.77 -4.46 5.77
N LEU A 77 10.49 -4.10 6.81
CA LEU A 77 10.60 -4.85 8.06
C LEU A 77 10.24 -3.93 9.23
N LEU A 78 9.17 -4.27 9.94
CA LEU A 78 8.74 -3.59 11.15
C LEU A 78 9.05 -4.48 12.36
N ILE A 79 9.78 -3.94 13.33
CA ILE A 79 10.10 -4.58 14.60
C ILE A 79 9.54 -3.71 15.72
N GLN A 80 8.70 -4.30 16.56
CA GLN A 80 8.08 -3.64 17.70
C GLN A 80 8.41 -4.39 18.97
N VAL A 81 8.88 -3.68 19.99
CA VAL A 81 9.18 -4.23 21.32
C VAL A 81 8.27 -3.56 22.34
N PHE A 82 7.38 -4.34 22.92
CA PHE A 82 6.37 -3.91 23.90
C PHE A 82 6.95 -3.98 25.31
N LYS A 83 7.37 -2.85 25.86
CA LYS A 83 8.00 -2.80 27.19
C LYS A 83 7.06 -3.25 28.31
N GLU A 84 5.76 -3.02 28.15
CA GLU A 84 4.74 -3.40 29.13
C GLU A 84 4.46 -4.91 29.16
N LYS A 85 4.78 -5.62 28.07
CA LYS A 85 4.63 -7.07 27.91
C LYS A 85 5.96 -7.80 28.05
N GLN A 86 6.75 -7.51 29.06
CA GLN A 86 8.04 -8.17 29.34
C GLN A 86 9.03 -8.14 28.16
N ASN A 87 9.01 -7.05 27.37
CA ASN A 87 9.78 -6.89 26.14
C ASN A 87 9.44 -7.90 25.03
N GLU A 88 8.18 -8.33 24.97
CA GLU A 88 7.71 -9.12 23.83
C GLU A 88 8.04 -8.42 22.52
N GLN A 89 8.58 -9.16 21.57
CA GLN A 89 9.01 -8.63 20.28
C GLN A 89 8.13 -9.19 19.17
N GLU A 90 7.54 -8.30 18.41
CA GLU A 90 6.84 -8.64 17.17
C GLU A 90 7.66 -8.21 15.95
N LYS A 91 7.66 -9.05 14.90
CA LYS A 91 8.29 -8.78 13.62
C LYS A 91 7.27 -8.97 12.51
N LEU A 92 7.10 -7.93 11.72
CA LEU A 92 6.22 -7.93 10.56
C LEU A 92 7.01 -7.58 9.30
N ARG A 93 6.80 -8.34 8.23
CA ARG A 93 7.38 -8.09 6.91
C ARG A 93 6.27 -7.99 5.89
N GLY A 94 6.42 -7.10 4.93
CA GLY A 94 5.46 -6.93 3.86
C GLY A 94 5.96 -5.96 2.81
N THR A 95 5.04 -5.45 2.03
CA THR A 95 5.30 -4.41 1.03
C THR A 95 4.71 -3.08 1.48
N PHE A 96 5.23 -1.99 0.95
CA PHE A 96 4.67 -0.67 1.18
C PHE A 96 4.35 0.05 -0.13
N GLN A 97 3.47 1.01 -0.05
CA GLN A 97 3.07 1.86 -1.16
C GLN A 97 3.09 3.32 -0.72
N MET A 98 3.44 4.21 -1.63
CA MET A 98 3.28 5.64 -1.43
C MET A 98 1.94 6.09 -2.00
N LEU A 99 1.14 6.74 -1.16
CA LEU A 99 -0.15 7.34 -1.49
C LEU A 99 0.00 8.86 -1.45
N ASP A 100 -0.67 9.55 -2.38
CA ASP A 100 -0.75 11.02 -2.41
C ASP A 100 0.58 11.76 -2.18
N GLY A 101 1.66 11.17 -2.69
CA GLY A 101 2.99 11.77 -2.71
C GLY A 101 3.76 11.74 -1.38
N ASN A 102 3.10 11.68 -0.23
CA ASN A 102 3.79 11.70 1.07
C ASN A 102 3.19 10.77 2.14
N ILE A 103 2.18 10.00 1.81
CA ILE A 103 1.61 9.00 2.70
C ILE A 103 2.20 7.63 2.37
N LEU A 104 2.87 7.04 3.34
CA LEU A 104 3.43 5.70 3.29
C LEU A 104 2.43 4.72 3.91
N MET A 105 1.96 3.77 3.15
CA MET A 105 1.09 2.69 3.60
C MET A 105 1.87 1.38 3.66
N LEU A 106 2.01 0.82 4.86
CA LEU A 106 2.53 -0.54 5.05
C LEU A 106 1.39 -1.53 4.90
N VAL A 107 1.51 -2.44 3.95
CA VAL A 107 0.50 -3.49 3.71
C VAL A 107 0.77 -4.68 4.62
N HIS A 108 -0.19 -5.01 5.50
CA HIS A 108 -0.08 -6.17 6.35
C HIS A 108 -0.38 -7.45 5.55
N PRO A 109 0.53 -8.46 5.53
CA PRO A 109 0.40 -9.60 4.62
C PRO A 109 -0.76 -10.55 4.95
N LEU A 110 -1.29 -10.53 6.19
CA LEU A 110 -2.26 -11.50 6.67
C LEU A 110 -3.60 -10.90 7.09
N SER A 111 -3.61 -9.74 7.76
CA SER A 111 -4.83 -9.19 8.36
C SER A 111 -5.57 -8.19 7.47
N GLY A 112 -4.88 -7.61 6.48
CA GLY A 112 -5.40 -6.48 5.71
C GLY A 112 -5.45 -5.15 6.48
N ASP A 113 -5.02 -5.14 7.74
CA ASP A 113 -4.88 -3.93 8.53
C ASP A 113 -3.60 -3.20 8.10
N ASN A 114 -3.76 -2.08 7.43
CA ASN A 114 -2.63 -1.30 6.97
C ASN A 114 -2.19 -0.28 8.04
N ILE A 115 -0.88 -0.02 8.09
CA ILE A 115 -0.30 1.00 8.96
C ILE A 115 0.12 2.19 8.10
N PHE A 116 -0.25 3.40 8.52
CA PHE A 116 -0.01 4.61 7.75
C PHE A 116 0.98 5.54 8.44
N TYR A 117 1.93 6.03 7.67
CA TYR A 117 2.85 7.08 8.08
C TYR A 117 2.80 8.23 7.08
N LYS A 118 3.05 9.42 7.54
CA LYS A 118 3.27 10.58 6.66
C LYS A 118 4.75 10.92 6.65
N VAL A 119 5.33 10.98 5.47
CA VAL A 119 6.71 11.43 5.26
C VAL A 119 6.75 12.93 5.47
N LYS A 120 7.51 13.41 6.45
CA LYS A 120 7.69 14.84 6.76
C LYS A 120 8.88 15.42 6.03
N ASP A 121 9.96 14.66 5.98
CA ASP A 121 11.22 14.95 5.30
C ASP A 121 12.01 13.64 5.11
N ASP A 122 13.18 13.70 4.52
CA ASP A 122 14.03 12.54 4.22
C ASP A 122 14.47 11.76 5.47
N ASN A 123 14.34 12.35 6.65
CA ASN A 123 14.82 11.79 7.92
C ASN A 123 13.71 11.52 8.94
N CYS A 124 12.47 11.86 8.62
CA CYS A 124 11.40 11.86 9.60
C CYS A 124 10.06 11.42 9.02
N ILE A 125 9.44 10.43 9.66
CA ILE A 125 8.08 9.99 9.37
C ILE A 125 7.23 10.05 10.64
N ILE A 126 5.93 10.30 10.48
CA ILE A 126 4.98 10.36 11.58
C ILE A 126 3.87 9.35 11.38
N LEU A 127 3.54 8.59 12.43
CA LEU A 127 2.40 7.69 12.43
C LEU A 127 1.09 8.49 12.36
N ILE A 128 0.22 8.11 11.44
CA ILE A 128 -1.09 8.74 11.20
C ILE A 128 -2.21 7.70 11.27
N ASP A 129 -3.45 8.17 11.32
CA ASP A 129 -4.60 7.29 11.24
C ASP A 129 -4.92 6.84 9.79
N SER A 130 -5.88 5.94 9.63
CA SER A 130 -6.30 5.42 8.32
C SER A 130 -6.98 6.47 7.43
N PHE A 131 -7.34 7.62 7.97
CA PHE A 131 -7.92 8.75 7.25
C PHE A 131 -6.86 9.79 6.83
N GLY A 132 -5.59 9.57 7.16
CA GLY A 132 -4.49 10.48 6.86
C GLY A 132 -4.31 11.62 7.87
N ASN A 133 -5.01 11.58 9.01
CA ASN A 133 -4.90 12.63 10.02
C ASN A 133 -3.69 12.43 10.91
N GLU A 134 -2.96 13.52 11.13
CA GLU A 134 -1.86 13.55 12.09
C GLU A 134 -2.39 13.64 13.54
N PRO A 135 -1.65 13.08 14.51
CA PRO A 135 -1.98 13.26 15.92
C PRO A 135 -2.03 14.75 16.34
N GLU A 136 -2.78 15.05 17.40
CA GLU A 136 -2.85 16.40 17.95
C GLU A 136 -1.47 17.00 18.20
N LYS A 137 -1.33 18.31 17.99
CA LYS A 137 -0.03 19.03 18.13
C LYS A 137 0.70 18.76 19.44
N LYS A 138 -0.06 18.61 20.54
CA LYS A 138 0.51 18.40 21.89
C LYS A 138 1.25 17.07 22.02
N VAL A 139 0.76 16.01 21.36
CA VAL A 139 1.30 14.64 21.48
C VAL A 139 2.05 14.18 20.22
N ARG A 140 2.00 14.94 19.14
CA ARG A 140 2.56 14.62 17.82
C ARG A 140 4.00 14.13 17.88
N LYS A 141 4.85 14.73 18.73
CA LYS A 141 6.25 14.35 18.91
C LYS A 141 6.43 12.88 19.33
N ASN A 142 5.42 12.30 19.98
CA ASN A 142 5.47 10.92 20.46
C ASN A 142 5.15 9.90 19.34
N PHE A 143 4.73 10.36 18.17
CA PHE A 143 4.35 9.52 17.02
C PHE A 143 5.38 9.58 15.89
N ILE A 144 6.56 10.15 16.15
CA ILE A 144 7.60 10.37 15.17
C ILE A 144 8.63 9.24 15.22
N LEU A 145 8.96 8.70 14.05
CA LEU A 145 10.14 7.87 13.84
C LEU A 145 11.20 8.67 13.07
N LYS A 146 12.44 8.61 13.50
CA LYS A 146 13.57 9.28 12.87
C LYS A 146 14.48 8.29 12.17
N LYS A 147 14.97 8.68 11.00
CA LYS A 147 15.92 7.88 10.23
C LYS A 147 17.22 7.76 11.02
N LYS A 148 17.70 6.53 11.11
CA LYS A 148 18.99 6.25 11.73
C LYS A 148 20.08 6.54 10.69
N GLY A 149 20.94 7.46 11.02
CA GLY A 149 22.13 7.74 10.21
C GLY A 149 23.15 6.64 10.30
#